data_626e06efa3d2f6b4cb9e8c51f0248be1
#
_entry.id   626e06efa3d2f6b4cb9e8c51f0248be1
#
_cell.length_a   1.000
_cell.length_b   1.000
_cell.length_c   1.000
_cell.angle_alpha   90.00
_cell.angle_beta   90.00
_cell.angle_gamma   90.00
#
_symmetry.space_group_name_H-M   'P 1'
#
loop_
_entity.id
_entity.type
_entity.pdbx_description
1 polymer ?
#
loop_
_entity_poly.entity_id
_entity_poly.type
_entity_poly.pdbx_seq_one_letter_code
_entity_poly.pdbx_strand_id
1 'polypeptide(L)'
;MESGEGSAVPDPGGVEDLVDTQFPVEEAGDSEGVHSSTPDPGDGDPEDTAEAPSSTGEPWKTAASDDNPPGEPEGSSEDQGEDPVDGDPNDGDPSDEDWRSQRKHVFVLSEAGKPIYSRYGSVEALSATMGVMTALVSFVQSAGDAIRAIYAEDHKLVFLQQGPLLLVAVSRTPQSAAQLRGELLAVHAQIVSTLTRASVARIFAHKQNYDLRRLLAGSERTLDRLLDSVEQDPGALLLGAVRCVPLARPLRDALGTLLRRCTAPGLALSVLAVGGRLITAAQERNVLAECRLDPADLQLLLDWVGAPAFAAGEAWAPVCLPRFNPDGFFYAYVARLDSMPVCLLLLGTNREAFHAMAACRRLVEDGMHHLGALRTLGEAASFCNGPAASAPAYSVQAVGAPGLRHFLYKPLDIPDQHRQLPQFTSPELEAPYSREEERQRLSDLYHRLHARLHSTSRPLRLIYHVAEKETLLAWVTSKFELYTCLSPLVTKAGAILVVTKLLRWVRKEEDRLFIRYPPKYSTPPSTSVDQAPNNGLFSGL
;
A
#
# COMPACT_ATOMS: atom_id res chain seq x y z
N MET A 1 -65.67 -4.41 -8.99
CA MET A 1 -65.12 -3.41 -8.05
C MET A 1 -63.67 -3.81 -7.84
N GLU A 2 -62.83 -3.33 -8.72
CA GLU A 2 -61.40 -3.56 -8.73
C GLU A 2 -60.75 -2.34 -8.09
N SER A 3 -59.91 -2.54 -7.14
CA SER A 3 -59.02 -1.53 -6.60
C SER A 3 -57.58 -1.92 -6.89
N GLY A 4 -57.02 -1.25 -7.89
CA GLY A 4 -55.62 -1.40 -8.27
C GLY A 4 -54.68 -0.72 -7.25
N GLU A 5 -53.70 -1.47 -6.80
CA GLU A 5 -52.56 -0.93 -6.06
C GLU A 5 -51.48 -0.52 -7.06
N GLY A 6 -51.27 0.79 -7.16
CA GLY A 6 -50.17 1.38 -7.95
C GLY A 6 -48.87 1.27 -7.18
N SER A 7 -47.92 0.51 -7.76
CA SER A 7 -46.52 0.48 -7.35
C SER A 7 -45.84 1.81 -7.68
N ALA A 8 -45.49 2.57 -6.67
CA ALA A 8 -44.73 3.81 -6.78
C ALA A 8 -43.25 3.48 -7.09
N VAL A 9 -42.78 3.91 -8.25
CA VAL A 9 -41.38 3.94 -8.64
C VAL A 9 -40.70 5.09 -7.88
N PRO A 10 -39.58 4.90 -7.17
CA PRO A 10 -38.91 6.03 -6.50
C PRO A 10 -38.24 6.96 -7.50
N ASP A 11 -38.53 8.23 -7.34
CA ASP A 11 -38.07 9.42 -8.06
C ASP A 11 -36.53 9.53 -8.11
N PRO A 12 -35.90 9.78 -9.30
CA PRO A 12 -34.46 9.94 -9.45
C PRO A 12 -33.92 11.31 -9.01
N GLY A 13 -34.65 12.13 -8.22
CA GLY A 13 -34.40 13.53 -7.90
C GLY A 13 -33.14 13.89 -7.09
N GLY A 14 -32.19 12.97 -6.85
CA GLY A 14 -31.04 13.25 -5.98
C GLY A 14 -29.78 13.84 -6.67
N VAL A 15 -29.78 14.05 -7.96
CA VAL A 15 -28.59 14.54 -8.70
C VAL A 15 -28.77 16.00 -9.17
N GLU A 16 -29.99 16.47 -9.36
CA GLU A 16 -30.25 17.85 -9.78
C GLU A 16 -30.06 18.85 -8.63
N ASP A 17 -30.34 18.47 -7.38
CA ASP A 17 -30.13 19.33 -6.20
C ASP A 17 -28.64 19.60 -5.86
N LEU A 18 -27.69 18.88 -6.49
CA LEU A 18 -26.25 19.08 -6.27
C LEU A 18 -25.63 20.11 -7.22
N VAL A 19 -26.35 20.53 -8.25
CA VAL A 19 -25.82 21.44 -9.30
C VAL A 19 -26.09 22.90 -8.96
N ASP A 20 -27.10 23.19 -8.14
CA ASP A 20 -27.52 24.58 -7.84
C ASP A 20 -26.84 25.26 -6.63
N THR A 21 -25.94 24.54 -5.93
CA THR A 21 -25.12 25.18 -4.91
C THR A 21 -23.92 25.89 -5.56
N GLN A 22 -24.03 27.21 -5.70
CA GLN A 22 -22.92 28.10 -6.07
C GLN A 22 -21.85 28.06 -4.98
N PHE A 23 -20.82 27.21 -5.16
CA PHE A 23 -19.63 27.22 -4.32
C PHE A 23 -18.56 28.12 -4.92
N PRO A 24 -17.84 28.93 -4.10
CA PRO A 24 -16.70 29.69 -4.59
C PRO A 24 -15.61 28.73 -5.07
N VAL A 25 -15.32 28.76 -6.34
CA VAL A 25 -14.23 28.00 -6.95
C VAL A 25 -13.01 28.90 -6.98
N GLU A 26 -11.99 28.59 -6.21
CA GLU A 26 -10.69 29.24 -6.33
C GLU A 26 -9.94 28.66 -7.54
N GLU A 27 -9.66 29.51 -8.51
CA GLU A 27 -8.72 29.21 -9.58
C GLU A 27 -7.31 29.28 -8.99
N ALA A 28 -6.57 28.18 -9.05
CA ALA A 28 -5.17 28.16 -8.68
C ALA A 28 -4.34 28.73 -9.84
N GLY A 29 -4.08 30.02 -9.78
CA GLY A 29 -3.09 30.66 -10.62
C GLY A 29 -1.69 30.46 -10.03
N ASP A 30 -0.75 29.99 -10.84
CA ASP A 30 0.67 30.01 -10.52
C ASP A 30 1.13 31.48 -10.47
N SER A 31 1.46 31.97 -9.27
CA SER A 31 2.23 33.21 -9.13
C SER A 31 3.48 32.92 -8.31
N GLU A 32 4.58 32.76 -9.00
CA GLU A 32 5.90 32.99 -8.42
C GLU A 32 6.03 34.48 -8.08
N GLY A 33 6.34 34.81 -6.85
CA GLY A 33 6.54 36.17 -6.39
C GLY A 33 7.34 36.19 -5.11
N VAL A 34 8.63 36.29 -5.24
CA VAL A 34 9.62 36.64 -4.21
C VAL A 34 9.30 38.05 -3.70
N HIS A 35 9.16 38.21 -2.38
CA HIS A 35 9.60 39.44 -1.71
C HIS A 35 9.90 39.17 -0.23
N SER A 36 11.15 39.45 0.11
CA SER A 36 11.70 39.67 1.43
C SER A 36 11.13 40.89 2.11
N SER A 37 10.88 40.84 3.39
CA SER A 37 11.06 41.98 4.30
C SER A 37 11.13 41.53 5.74
N THR A 38 12.30 41.69 6.31
CA THR A 38 12.59 41.77 7.74
C THR A 38 11.98 43.05 8.35
N PRO A 39 11.74 43.07 9.65
CA PRO A 39 12.28 44.13 10.50
C PRO A 39 13.00 43.61 11.75
N ASP A 40 14.15 44.17 11.98
CA ASP A 40 14.91 44.36 13.21
C ASP A 40 14.51 45.75 13.79
N PRO A 41 14.92 46.21 14.97
CA PRO A 41 15.64 45.59 16.11
C PRO A 41 15.09 45.98 17.50
N GLY A 42 15.78 45.51 18.57
CA GLY A 42 15.62 46.04 19.92
C GLY A 42 16.49 45.37 20.99
N ASP A 43 17.67 45.88 21.12
CA ASP A 43 18.54 46.08 22.27
C ASP A 43 18.28 45.37 23.63
N GLY A 44 19.35 44.82 24.21
CA GLY A 44 19.48 44.58 25.64
C GLY A 44 20.47 43.53 26.06
N ASP A 45 21.79 43.82 26.02
CA ASP A 45 22.79 43.20 26.87
C ASP A 45 22.66 43.71 28.34
N PRO A 46 23.17 43.04 29.39
CA PRO A 46 24.59 42.79 29.57
C PRO A 46 25.06 41.48 30.28
N GLU A 47 26.28 41.09 29.96
CA GLU A 47 27.37 40.55 30.77
C GLU A 47 27.07 39.72 32.03
N ASP A 48 27.58 38.48 32.10
CA ASP A 48 28.55 38.19 33.18
C ASP A 48 29.43 36.96 32.87
N THR A 49 30.69 37.13 33.22
CA THR A 49 31.89 36.33 33.14
C THR A 49 31.89 35.17 34.13
N ALA A 50 32.47 34.00 33.75
CA ALA A 50 33.44 33.25 34.58
C ALA A 50 33.91 31.95 33.89
N GLU A 51 35.17 31.97 33.47
CA GLU A 51 36.28 31.10 33.83
C GLU A 51 36.18 29.59 33.63
N ALA A 52 37.09 29.12 32.76
CA ALA A 52 37.56 27.73 32.67
C ALA A 52 38.58 27.41 33.80
N PRO A 53 38.84 26.13 34.07
CA PRO A 53 40.25 25.73 34.10
C PRO A 53 40.56 24.48 33.25
N SER A 54 41.74 24.59 32.64
CA SER A 54 42.54 23.59 31.96
C SER A 54 43.18 22.58 32.91
N SER A 55 43.36 21.33 32.47
CA SER A 55 44.54 20.48 32.78
C SER A 55 44.55 19.26 31.87
N THR A 56 45.40 19.19 30.87
CA THR A 56 46.71 18.49 30.72
C THR A 56 46.74 17.05 31.23
N GLY A 57 47.11 16.13 30.32
CA GLY A 57 47.55 14.78 30.63
C GLY A 57 47.60 13.85 29.42
N GLU A 58 48.70 13.88 28.69
CA GLU A 58 49.18 12.83 27.79
C GLU A 58 49.78 11.63 28.56
N PRO A 59 50.43 10.66 27.88
CA PRO A 59 49.91 9.57 27.04
C PRO A 59 50.44 8.20 27.56
N TRP A 60 49.89 7.07 27.07
CA TRP A 60 50.55 5.76 27.26
C TRP A 60 50.85 5.10 25.92
N LYS A 61 52.17 4.88 25.73
CA LYS A 61 52.79 4.13 24.65
C LYS A 61 52.86 2.63 24.97
N THR A 62 52.68 1.84 23.92
CA THR A 62 53.40 0.61 23.44
C THR A 62 53.62 -0.56 24.39
N ALA A 63 53.21 -1.75 23.92
CA ALA A 63 54.12 -2.90 23.82
C ALA A 63 53.66 -3.85 22.71
N ALA A 64 54.56 -4.09 21.76
CA ALA A 64 54.51 -5.15 20.78
C ALA A 64 54.99 -6.46 21.38
N SER A 65 54.52 -7.58 20.86
CA SER A 65 55.33 -8.80 20.75
C SER A 65 54.85 -9.68 19.59
N ASP A 66 55.83 -9.93 18.75
CA ASP A 66 55.88 -10.87 17.64
C ASP A 66 55.58 -12.31 18.11
N ASP A 67 54.96 -13.10 17.22
CA ASP A 67 55.40 -14.45 16.88
C ASP A 67 54.66 -14.96 15.63
N ASN A 68 55.46 -15.21 14.58
CA ASN A 68 55.20 -16.01 13.38
C ASN A 68 56.39 -16.97 13.25
N PRO A 69 56.46 -17.99 12.42
CA PRO A 69 55.56 -18.87 11.69
C PRO A 69 55.89 -20.39 11.94
N PRO A 70 55.81 -21.43 11.10
CA PRO A 70 55.61 -21.54 9.64
C PRO A 70 54.77 -22.79 9.18
N GLY A 71 54.53 -22.88 7.86
CA GLY A 71 54.54 -24.15 7.16
C GLY A 71 53.38 -24.46 6.22
N GLU A 72 53.56 -24.19 4.93
CA GLU A 72 52.87 -24.87 3.83
C GLU A 72 53.35 -26.30 3.69
N PRO A 73 52.58 -27.19 3.01
CA PRO A 73 53.00 -27.51 1.64
C PRO A 73 51.88 -27.67 0.61
N GLU A 74 52.31 -27.47 -0.62
CA GLU A 74 51.66 -27.62 -1.92
C GLU A 74 51.08 -29.00 -2.17
N GLY A 75 50.06 -29.05 -3.05
CA GLY A 75 49.68 -30.32 -3.71
C GLY A 75 48.42 -30.30 -4.55
N SER A 76 48.61 -30.02 -5.85
CA SER A 76 47.95 -30.60 -7.04
C SER A 76 46.46 -30.40 -7.31
N SER A 77 46.21 -29.64 -8.35
CA SER A 77 45.26 -29.72 -9.47
C SER A 77 44.35 -30.97 -9.55
N GLU A 78 43.03 -30.72 -9.66
CA GLU A 78 42.17 -31.42 -10.64
C GLU A 78 41.06 -30.48 -11.15
N ASP A 79 41.07 -30.35 -12.44
CA ASP A 79 40.18 -29.69 -13.37
C ASP A 79 38.82 -30.39 -13.37
N GLN A 80 37.71 -29.70 -13.04
CA GLN A 80 36.35 -30.09 -13.44
C GLN A 80 35.54 -28.85 -13.84
N GLY A 81 35.09 -28.92 -15.08
CA GLY A 81 34.43 -27.89 -15.83
C GLY A 81 33.25 -27.20 -15.12
N GLU A 82 33.28 -25.89 -15.16
CA GLU A 82 32.13 -25.03 -14.89
C GLU A 82 31.28 -24.93 -16.16
N ASP A 83 30.04 -25.44 -16.08
CA ASP A 83 28.99 -25.09 -17.03
C ASP A 83 28.67 -23.59 -16.93
N PRO A 84 28.53 -22.88 -18.05
CA PRO A 84 28.17 -21.49 -18.03
C PRO A 84 26.71 -21.33 -17.58
N VAL A 85 26.51 -20.81 -16.38
CA VAL A 85 25.22 -20.28 -15.95
C VAL A 85 24.97 -19.03 -16.83
N ASP A 86 24.00 -19.12 -17.73
CA ASP A 86 23.42 -17.98 -18.44
C ASP A 86 22.84 -16.98 -17.41
N GLY A 87 23.70 -16.08 -16.94
CA GLY A 87 23.32 -14.88 -16.21
C GLY A 87 22.72 -13.90 -17.21
N ASP A 88 21.49 -13.49 -16.99
CA ASP A 88 20.81 -12.40 -17.70
C ASP A 88 21.72 -11.13 -17.60
N PRO A 89 22.19 -10.55 -18.73
CA PRO A 89 23.11 -9.43 -18.70
C PRO A 89 22.51 -8.12 -18.21
N ASN A 90 21.30 -8.13 -17.63
CA ASN A 90 20.59 -6.94 -17.16
C ASN A 90 20.42 -6.87 -15.62
N ASP A 91 21.09 -7.74 -14.86
CA ASP A 91 21.12 -7.71 -13.39
C ASP A 91 22.32 -6.89 -12.87
N GLY A 92 22.65 -5.79 -13.54
CA GLY A 92 23.61 -4.80 -13.06
C GLY A 92 23.05 -4.11 -11.82
N ASP A 93 23.60 -4.45 -10.65
CA ASP A 93 23.37 -3.74 -9.39
C ASP A 93 23.65 -2.23 -9.63
N PRO A 94 22.68 -1.32 -9.51
CA PRO A 94 22.91 0.09 -9.79
C PRO A 94 24.01 0.59 -8.86
N SER A 95 25.07 1.14 -9.46
CA SER A 95 26.23 1.67 -8.73
C SER A 95 25.80 2.68 -7.67
N ASP A 96 26.54 2.82 -6.57
CA ASP A 96 26.23 3.68 -5.43
C ASP A 96 25.97 5.16 -5.79
N GLU A 97 26.43 5.61 -6.95
CA GLU A 97 26.16 6.96 -7.46
C GLU A 97 24.74 7.09 -8.04
N ASP A 98 24.07 5.99 -8.38
CA ASP A 98 22.81 5.99 -9.12
C ASP A 98 21.57 6.20 -8.23
N TRP A 99 21.63 5.93 -6.91
CA TRP A 99 20.49 6.15 -6.02
C TRP A 99 20.04 7.61 -5.92
N ARG A 100 20.99 8.55 -6.09
CA ARG A 100 20.70 10.00 -6.07
C ARG A 100 19.99 10.48 -7.32
N SER A 101 20.08 9.75 -8.41
CA SER A 101 19.35 10.04 -9.65
C SER A 101 17.87 9.63 -9.53
N GLN A 102 17.56 8.71 -8.62
CA GLN A 102 16.21 8.22 -8.41
C GLN A 102 15.27 9.32 -7.88
N ARG A 103 14.04 9.31 -8.36
CA ARG A 103 13.03 10.30 -7.94
C ARG A 103 12.64 10.16 -6.46
N LYS A 104 12.72 8.95 -5.93
CA LYS A 104 12.37 8.62 -4.55
C LYS A 104 13.20 7.45 -4.06
N HIS A 105 13.66 7.53 -2.82
CA HIS A 105 14.41 6.49 -2.15
C HIS A 105 13.89 6.26 -0.73
N VAL A 106 13.96 5.03 -0.26
CA VAL A 106 13.51 4.64 1.09
C VAL A 106 14.61 3.88 1.82
N PHE A 107 14.87 4.32 3.05
CA PHE A 107 15.80 3.68 3.98
C PHE A 107 15.06 3.16 5.20
N VAL A 108 15.48 2.02 5.73
CA VAL A 108 15.06 1.52 7.04
C VAL A 108 16.29 1.25 7.89
N LEU A 109 16.31 1.82 9.08
CA LEU A 109 17.40 1.71 10.05
C LEU A 109 16.85 1.28 11.41
N SER A 110 17.71 0.76 12.27
CA SER A 110 17.41 0.67 13.69
C SER A 110 17.59 2.04 14.36
N GLU A 111 17.01 2.24 15.53
CA GLU A 111 17.23 3.42 16.37
C GLU A 111 18.72 3.64 16.69
N ALA A 112 19.50 2.55 16.80
CA ALA A 112 20.95 2.59 16.97
C ALA A 112 21.73 2.90 15.68
N GLY A 113 21.05 3.25 14.58
CA GLY A 113 21.66 3.61 13.29
C GLY A 113 22.12 2.43 12.45
N LYS A 114 21.78 1.18 12.83
CA LYS A 114 22.18 0.03 12.04
C LYS A 114 21.28 -0.09 10.80
N PRO A 115 21.85 -0.15 9.59
CA PRO A 115 21.09 -0.29 8.36
C PRO A 115 20.32 -1.61 8.31
N ILE A 116 19.07 -1.57 7.82
CA ILE A 116 18.20 -2.74 7.68
C ILE A 116 17.79 -2.94 6.23
N TYR A 117 17.40 -1.88 5.52
CA TYR A 117 16.95 -1.93 4.13
C TYR A 117 17.29 -0.61 3.41
N SER A 118 17.62 -0.75 2.13
CA SER A 118 17.80 0.33 1.16
C SER A 118 17.13 -0.09 -0.14
N ARG A 119 16.27 0.77 -0.71
CA ARG A 119 15.57 0.44 -1.96
C ARG A 119 16.53 0.33 -3.14
N TYR A 120 17.54 1.19 -3.19
CA TYR A 120 18.56 1.24 -4.24
C TYR A 120 19.95 1.31 -3.60
N GLY A 121 20.93 0.72 -4.27
CA GLY A 121 22.30 0.65 -3.80
C GLY A 121 22.50 -0.32 -2.63
N SER A 122 23.75 -0.68 -2.38
CA SER A 122 24.06 -1.59 -1.28
C SER A 122 23.97 -0.90 0.08
N VAL A 123 23.44 -1.62 1.07
CA VAL A 123 23.32 -1.12 2.45
C VAL A 123 24.69 -0.74 3.03
N GLU A 124 25.73 -1.47 2.65
CA GLU A 124 27.10 -1.27 3.09
C GLU A 124 27.67 0.06 2.57
N ALA A 125 27.49 0.34 1.30
CA ALA A 125 27.97 1.57 0.67
C ALA A 125 27.23 2.82 1.15
N LEU A 126 25.94 2.68 1.47
CA LEU A 126 25.11 3.78 1.95
C LEU A 126 25.12 3.96 3.46
N SER A 127 25.93 3.19 4.19
CA SER A 127 26.01 3.21 5.66
C SER A 127 26.39 4.59 6.23
N ALA A 128 27.27 5.33 5.56
CA ALA A 128 27.64 6.69 5.95
C ALA A 128 26.45 7.67 5.85
N THR A 129 25.69 7.62 4.76
CA THR A 129 24.49 8.43 4.55
C THR A 129 23.42 8.12 5.60
N MET A 130 23.21 6.84 5.90
CA MET A 130 22.30 6.38 6.93
C MET A 130 22.75 6.82 8.33
N GLY A 131 24.08 6.83 8.60
CA GLY A 131 24.66 7.34 9.82
C GLY A 131 24.35 8.83 10.04
N VAL A 132 24.47 9.66 9.00
CA VAL A 132 24.08 11.07 9.06
C VAL A 132 22.59 11.24 9.41
N MET A 133 21.70 10.46 8.78
CA MET A 133 20.26 10.50 9.08
C MET A 133 19.98 10.16 10.55
N THR A 134 20.65 9.15 11.09
CA THR A 134 20.51 8.77 12.50
C THR A 134 21.05 9.86 13.43
N ALA A 135 22.19 10.46 13.08
CA ALA A 135 22.77 11.55 13.87
C ALA A 135 21.84 12.77 13.94
N LEU A 136 21.20 13.15 12.82
CA LEU A 136 20.21 14.23 12.76
C LEU A 136 19.01 13.94 13.68
N VAL A 137 18.48 12.72 13.64
CA VAL A 137 17.36 12.32 14.48
C VAL A 137 17.76 12.36 15.96
N SER A 138 18.91 11.77 16.31
CA SER A 138 19.41 11.73 17.69
C SER A 138 19.69 13.14 18.23
N PHE A 139 20.22 14.04 17.41
CA PHE A 139 20.47 15.43 17.79
C PHE A 139 19.16 16.15 18.16
N VAL A 140 18.11 16.05 17.32
CA VAL A 140 16.82 16.68 17.60
C VAL A 140 16.14 16.04 18.82
N GLN A 141 16.24 14.73 18.97
CA GLN A 141 15.69 14.01 20.14
C GLN A 141 16.38 14.41 21.45
N SER A 142 17.69 14.69 21.42
CA SER A 142 18.41 15.16 22.60
C SER A 142 17.91 16.51 23.10
N ALA A 143 17.33 17.32 22.21
CA ALA A 143 16.67 18.59 22.54
C ALA A 143 15.20 18.41 22.98
N GLY A 144 14.70 17.17 23.11
CA GLY A 144 13.32 16.87 23.50
C GLY A 144 12.30 17.06 22.39
N ASP A 145 12.71 17.15 21.13
CA ASP A 145 11.83 17.31 19.96
C ASP A 145 11.97 16.11 19.00
N ALA A 146 11.15 16.07 17.94
CA ALA A 146 11.15 15.01 16.95
C ALA A 146 11.17 15.56 15.53
N ILE A 147 12.18 15.20 14.76
CA ILE A 147 12.28 15.56 13.35
C ILE A 147 11.22 14.80 12.55
N ARG A 148 10.42 15.52 11.76
CA ARG A 148 9.36 14.96 10.90
C ARG A 148 9.69 15.05 9.43
N ALA A 149 10.20 16.19 8.99
CA ALA A 149 10.61 16.42 7.61
C ALA A 149 11.67 17.52 7.53
N ILE A 150 12.56 17.38 6.56
CA ILE A 150 13.50 18.41 6.11
C ILE A 150 13.15 18.72 4.67
N TYR A 151 13.08 20.01 4.34
CA TYR A 151 12.87 20.48 2.98
C TYR A 151 14.16 21.12 2.48
N ALA A 152 14.71 20.59 1.40
CA ALA A 152 15.81 21.14 0.65
C ALA A 152 15.28 21.71 -0.68
N GLU A 153 16.12 22.37 -1.45
CA GLU A 153 15.75 23.07 -2.69
C GLU A 153 15.07 22.13 -3.71
N ASP A 154 15.64 20.95 -3.94
CA ASP A 154 15.20 19.99 -4.96
C ASP A 154 14.60 18.70 -4.40
N HIS A 155 14.71 18.47 -3.08
CA HIS A 155 14.23 17.24 -2.46
C HIS A 155 13.73 17.47 -1.03
N LYS A 156 13.04 16.49 -0.49
CA LYS A 156 12.60 16.46 0.91
C LYS A 156 12.94 15.12 1.53
N LEU A 157 13.29 15.16 2.80
CA LEU A 157 13.45 13.99 3.63
C LEU A 157 12.28 13.92 4.60
N VAL A 158 11.65 12.76 4.70
CA VAL A 158 10.56 12.52 5.67
C VAL A 158 10.97 11.39 6.58
N PHE A 159 10.86 11.64 7.88
CA PHE A 159 11.27 10.73 8.93
C PHE A 159 10.05 10.12 9.62
N LEU A 160 10.11 8.83 9.88
CA LEU A 160 9.11 8.08 10.63
C LEU A 160 9.80 7.15 11.61
N GLN A 161 9.67 7.45 12.88
CA GLN A 161 10.11 6.53 13.95
C GLN A 161 8.92 5.68 14.41
N GLN A 162 9.11 4.36 14.42
CA GLN A 162 8.12 3.39 14.88
C GLN A 162 8.79 2.35 15.80
N GLY A 163 8.67 2.58 17.10
CA GLY A 163 9.41 1.80 18.09
C GLY A 163 10.91 1.87 17.82
N PRO A 164 11.62 0.74 17.72
CA PRO A 164 13.06 0.69 17.51
C PRO A 164 13.49 0.89 16.04
N LEU A 165 12.56 1.19 15.14
CA LEU A 165 12.82 1.37 13.71
C LEU A 165 12.70 2.83 13.31
N LEU A 166 13.67 3.31 12.53
CA LEU A 166 13.67 4.60 11.87
C LEU A 166 13.55 4.37 10.36
N LEU A 167 12.50 4.93 9.76
CA LEU A 167 12.27 4.88 8.32
C LEU A 167 12.45 6.29 7.75
N VAL A 168 13.13 6.41 6.63
CA VAL A 168 13.40 7.70 5.98
C VAL A 168 13.08 7.59 4.50
N ALA A 169 12.27 8.53 4.01
CA ALA A 169 12.04 8.71 2.57
C ALA A 169 12.76 9.97 2.08
N VAL A 170 13.58 9.84 1.06
CA VAL A 170 14.18 10.95 0.31
C VAL A 170 13.43 11.06 -1.01
N SER A 171 12.86 12.22 -1.32
CA SER A 171 11.95 12.34 -2.47
C SER A 171 12.05 13.68 -3.18
N ARG A 172 12.12 13.63 -4.51
CA ARG A 172 11.95 14.76 -5.45
C ARG A 172 10.55 14.81 -6.06
N THR A 173 9.67 13.88 -5.65
CA THR A 173 8.29 13.84 -6.16
C THR A 173 7.44 14.95 -5.55
N PRO A 174 6.31 15.33 -6.18
CA PRO A 174 5.39 16.35 -5.62
C PRO A 174 4.54 15.83 -4.45
N GLN A 175 4.74 14.60 -4.00
CA GLN A 175 4.05 14.04 -2.84
C GLN A 175 4.26 14.91 -1.61
N SER A 176 3.22 15.12 -0.80
CA SER A 176 3.35 15.81 0.49
C SER A 176 4.09 14.94 1.52
N ALA A 177 4.62 15.57 2.57
CA ALA A 177 5.22 14.82 3.68
C ALA A 177 4.24 13.83 4.33
N ALA A 178 2.95 14.15 4.37
CA ALA A 178 1.91 13.25 4.88
C ALA A 178 1.74 12.00 3.99
N GLN A 179 1.80 12.16 2.67
CA GLN A 179 1.73 11.04 1.72
C GLN A 179 2.98 10.14 1.81
N LEU A 180 4.18 10.73 1.83
CA LEU A 180 5.42 9.97 2.03
C LEU A 180 5.44 9.24 3.37
N ARG A 181 4.93 9.89 4.44
CA ARG A 181 4.73 9.22 5.73
C ARG A 181 3.78 8.03 5.64
N GLY A 182 2.73 8.12 4.82
CA GLY A 182 1.81 7.01 4.52
C GLY A 182 2.52 5.82 3.88
N GLU A 183 3.42 6.07 2.93
CA GLU A 183 4.26 5.04 2.31
C GLU A 183 5.22 4.39 3.31
N LEU A 184 5.88 5.20 4.14
CA LEU A 184 6.75 4.68 5.21
C LEU A 184 5.96 3.83 6.23
N LEU A 185 4.71 4.19 6.53
CA LEU A 185 3.83 3.37 7.36
C LEU A 185 3.48 2.03 6.69
N ALA A 186 3.30 2.00 5.36
CA ALA A 186 3.08 0.76 4.62
C ALA A 186 4.33 -0.14 4.63
N VAL A 187 5.53 0.43 4.46
CA VAL A 187 6.81 -0.28 4.60
C VAL A 187 6.96 -0.85 6.02
N HIS A 188 6.69 -0.06 7.04
CA HIS A 188 6.70 -0.54 8.44
C HIS A 188 5.68 -1.68 8.65
N ALA A 189 4.46 -1.54 8.13
CA ALA A 189 3.44 -2.58 8.22
C ALA A 189 3.89 -3.89 7.55
N GLN A 190 4.60 -3.82 6.41
CA GLN A 190 5.16 -5.00 5.76
C GLN A 190 6.23 -5.70 6.62
N ILE A 191 7.08 -4.95 7.31
CA ILE A 191 8.07 -5.51 8.26
C ILE A 191 7.37 -6.18 9.44
N VAL A 192 6.36 -5.52 10.02
CA VAL A 192 5.56 -6.06 11.13
C VAL A 192 4.76 -7.27 10.69
N SER A 193 4.27 -7.30 9.46
CA SER A 193 3.58 -8.47 8.89
C SER A 193 4.43 -9.74 8.89
N THR A 194 5.73 -9.59 8.71
CA THR A 194 6.69 -10.70 8.73
C THR A 194 7.13 -11.09 10.15
N LEU A 195 7.30 -10.11 11.05
CA LEU A 195 7.97 -10.33 12.35
C LEU A 195 7.07 -10.16 13.57
N THR A 196 5.93 -9.50 13.47
CA THR A 196 5.08 -8.94 14.54
C THR A 196 5.75 -7.78 15.32
N ARG A 197 4.93 -6.85 15.81
CA ARG A 197 5.41 -5.71 16.62
C ARG A 197 6.06 -6.18 17.91
N ALA A 198 5.43 -7.15 18.61
CA ALA A 198 5.94 -7.68 19.87
C ALA A 198 7.31 -8.36 19.70
N SER A 199 7.51 -9.10 18.60
CA SER A 199 8.80 -9.76 18.33
C SER A 199 9.90 -8.73 18.04
N VAL A 200 9.62 -7.73 17.21
CA VAL A 200 10.56 -6.63 16.94
C VAL A 200 10.94 -5.92 18.24
N ALA A 201 9.96 -5.52 19.05
CA ALA A 201 10.22 -4.85 20.32
C ALA A 201 11.08 -5.71 21.28
N ARG A 202 10.77 -7.02 21.38
CA ARG A 202 11.51 -7.95 22.24
C ARG A 202 12.96 -8.13 21.79
N ILE A 203 13.20 -8.24 20.49
CA ILE A 203 14.54 -8.39 19.90
C ILE A 203 15.42 -7.20 20.30
N PHE A 204 14.93 -5.98 20.10
CA PHE A 204 15.69 -4.77 20.41
C PHE A 204 15.79 -4.48 21.90
N ALA A 205 14.84 -4.90 22.72
CA ALA A 205 14.95 -4.84 24.18
C ALA A 205 16.10 -5.72 24.72
N HIS A 206 16.31 -6.91 24.09
CA HIS A 206 17.42 -7.79 24.46
C HIS A 206 18.76 -7.35 23.85
N LYS A 207 18.75 -6.81 22.64
CA LYS A 207 19.96 -6.42 21.92
C LYS A 207 19.69 -5.22 21.02
N GLN A 208 20.00 -4.02 21.52
CA GLN A 208 19.80 -2.76 20.79
C GLN A 208 20.47 -2.73 19.41
N ASN A 209 21.64 -3.35 19.27
CA ASN A 209 22.41 -3.45 18.02
C ASN A 209 22.15 -4.76 17.26
N TYR A 210 20.93 -5.35 17.36
CA TYR A 210 20.60 -6.56 16.61
C TYR A 210 20.55 -6.28 15.11
N ASP A 211 21.09 -7.22 14.31
CA ASP A 211 21.00 -7.16 12.86
C ASP A 211 19.69 -7.79 12.38
N LEU A 212 18.67 -6.94 12.15
CA LEU A 212 17.34 -7.37 11.74
C LEU A 212 17.32 -7.96 10.32
N ARG A 213 18.31 -7.63 9.46
CA ARG A 213 18.44 -8.20 8.10
C ARG A 213 18.43 -9.72 8.10
N ARG A 214 19.00 -10.35 9.12
CA ARG A 214 19.01 -11.82 9.25
C ARG A 214 17.62 -12.44 9.35
N LEU A 215 16.65 -11.71 9.91
CA LEU A 215 15.26 -12.16 10.04
C LEU A 215 14.39 -11.72 8.86
N LEU A 216 14.81 -10.70 8.13
CA LEU A 216 14.13 -10.17 6.96
C LEU A 216 14.72 -10.70 5.65
N ALA A 217 15.73 -11.57 5.71
CA ALA A 217 16.37 -12.14 4.53
C ALA A 217 15.34 -12.75 3.56
N GLY A 218 15.34 -12.28 2.31
CA GLY A 218 14.37 -12.63 1.29
C GLY A 218 13.08 -11.81 1.30
N SER A 219 12.88 -10.91 2.30
CA SER A 219 11.74 -10.00 2.36
C SER A 219 12.00 -8.67 1.63
N GLU A 220 13.25 -8.36 1.28
CA GLU A 220 13.63 -7.14 0.57
C GLU A 220 12.84 -6.99 -0.74
N ARG A 221 12.75 -8.08 -1.53
CA ARG A 221 11.96 -8.11 -2.77
C ARG A 221 10.46 -7.85 -2.54
N THR A 222 9.93 -8.14 -1.35
CA THR A 222 8.54 -7.84 -1.00
C THR A 222 8.37 -6.36 -0.69
N LEU A 223 9.36 -5.73 -0.05
CA LEU A 223 9.40 -4.28 0.19
C LEU A 223 9.54 -3.51 -1.13
N ASP A 224 10.43 -3.95 -2.04
CA ASP A 224 10.59 -3.36 -3.37
C ASP A 224 9.29 -3.41 -4.14
N ARG A 225 8.61 -4.58 -4.17
CA ARG A 225 7.32 -4.74 -4.84
C ARG A 225 6.24 -3.86 -4.24
N LEU A 226 6.17 -3.72 -2.91
CA LEU A 226 5.23 -2.81 -2.26
C LEU A 226 5.44 -1.39 -2.76
N LEU A 227 6.69 -0.92 -2.80
CA LEU A 227 7.03 0.42 -3.28
C LEU A 227 6.73 0.60 -4.77
N ASP A 228 7.02 -0.41 -5.59
CA ASP A 228 6.67 -0.43 -7.02
C ASP A 228 5.15 -0.39 -7.24
N SER A 229 4.39 -1.17 -6.47
CA SER A 229 2.92 -1.20 -6.50
C SER A 229 2.34 0.19 -6.21
N VAL A 230 2.86 0.88 -5.20
CA VAL A 230 2.46 2.25 -4.84
C VAL A 230 2.79 3.25 -5.95
N GLU A 231 3.90 3.08 -6.65
CA GLU A 231 4.27 3.96 -7.77
C GLU A 231 3.43 3.70 -9.03
N GLN A 232 3.11 2.43 -9.29
CA GLN A 232 2.31 2.04 -10.45
C GLN A 232 0.82 2.36 -10.31
N ASP A 233 0.23 2.15 -9.13
CA ASP A 233 -1.17 2.48 -8.81
C ASP A 233 -1.28 3.19 -7.46
N PRO A 234 -1.09 4.52 -7.42
CA PRO A 234 -1.16 5.28 -6.17
C PRO A 234 -2.58 5.31 -5.57
N GLY A 235 -3.60 4.88 -6.32
CA GLY A 235 -5.00 4.98 -5.91
C GLY A 235 -5.29 4.27 -4.59
N ALA A 236 -4.73 3.09 -4.36
CA ALA A 236 -4.94 2.33 -3.14
C ALA A 236 -4.46 3.09 -1.89
N LEU A 237 -3.24 3.61 -1.92
CA LEU A 237 -2.66 4.36 -0.81
C LEU A 237 -3.28 5.75 -0.64
N LEU A 238 -3.49 6.50 -1.74
CA LEU A 238 -4.11 7.83 -1.71
C LEU A 238 -5.51 7.79 -1.13
N LEU A 239 -6.33 6.83 -1.56
CA LEU A 239 -7.73 6.73 -1.17
C LEU A 239 -7.93 5.89 0.10
N GLY A 240 -6.89 5.20 0.60
CA GLY A 240 -7.02 4.25 1.71
C GLY A 240 -8.14 3.23 1.43
N ALA A 241 -8.10 2.60 0.26
CA ALA A 241 -9.14 1.73 -0.24
C ALA A 241 -8.55 0.65 -1.16
N VAL A 242 -9.27 -0.46 -1.35
CA VAL A 242 -8.84 -1.54 -2.24
C VAL A 242 -9.52 -1.44 -3.59
N ARG A 243 -8.79 -1.82 -4.65
CA ARG A 243 -9.34 -1.90 -5.99
C ARG A 243 -10.04 -3.23 -6.21
N CYS A 244 -11.30 -3.17 -6.67
CA CYS A 244 -12.07 -4.36 -7.00
C CYS A 244 -12.03 -4.68 -8.49
N VAL A 245 -12.13 -5.97 -8.82
CA VAL A 245 -12.35 -6.42 -10.20
C VAL A 245 -13.78 -6.09 -10.62
N PRO A 246 -14.00 -5.38 -11.73
CA PRO A 246 -15.36 -5.21 -12.27
C PRO A 246 -15.95 -6.55 -12.68
N LEU A 247 -16.98 -7.02 -11.99
CA LEU A 247 -17.56 -8.34 -12.19
C LEU A 247 -19.08 -8.30 -12.05
N ALA A 248 -19.79 -9.02 -12.92
CA ALA A 248 -21.24 -9.11 -12.82
C ALA A 248 -21.68 -9.63 -11.44
N ARG A 249 -22.64 -8.94 -10.82
CA ARG A 249 -23.12 -9.27 -9.46
C ARG A 249 -23.50 -10.72 -9.27
N PRO A 250 -24.27 -11.40 -10.18
CA PRO A 250 -24.63 -12.79 -9.98
C PRO A 250 -23.42 -13.73 -9.87
N LEU A 251 -22.36 -13.48 -10.68
CA LEU A 251 -21.13 -14.26 -10.62
C LEU A 251 -20.38 -13.99 -9.31
N ARG A 252 -20.26 -12.72 -8.90
CA ARG A 252 -19.62 -12.35 -7.63
C ARG A 252 -20.34 -12.98 -6.44
N ASP A 253 -21.68 -12.96 -6.41
CA ASP A 253 -22.49 -13.55 -5.36
C ASP A 253 -22.34 -15.09 -5.31
N ALA A 254 -22.25 -15.74 -6.48
CA ALA A 254 -21.98 -17.17 -6.59
C ALA A 254 -20.60 -17.54 -6.01
N LEU A 255 -19.54 -16.79 -6.37
CA LEU A 255 -18.20 -16.95 -5.83
C LEU A 255 -18.18 -16.72 -4.30
N GLY A 256 -18.85 -15.69 -3.83
CA GLY A 256 -19.03 -15.45 -2.39
C GLY A 256 -19.75 -16.58 -1.68
N THR A 257 -20.69 -17.26 -2.37
CA THR A 257 -21.37 -18.44 -1.83
C THR A 257 -20.44 -19.65 -1.77
N LEU A 258 -19.53 -19.82 -2.72
CA LEU A 258 -18.51 -20.87 -2.68
C LEU A 258 -17.57 -20.64 -1.46
N LEU A 259 -17.09 -19.42 -1.26
CA LEU A 259 -16.25 -19.09 -0.10
C LEU A 259 -16.97 -19.39 1.23
N ARG A 260 -18.28 -19.11 1.33
CA ARG A 260 -19.06 -19.43 2.54
C ARG A 260 -19.22 -20.92 2.82
N ARG A 261 -19.03 -21.78 1.83
CA ARG A 261 -19.06 -23.25 2.01
C ARG A 261 -17.73 -23.79 2.54
N CYS A 262 -16.67 -22.99 2.49
CA CYS A 262 -15.40 -23.36 3.09
C CYS A 262 -15.56 -23.42 4.61
N THR A 263 -15.28 -24.58 5.18
CA THR A 263 -15.30 -24.80 6.63
C THR A 263 -13.98 -25.43 7.02
N ALA A 264 -13.19 -24.70 7.81
CA ALA A 264 -11.95 -25.19 8.36
C ALA A 264 -11.81 -24.69 9.80
N PRO A 265 -11.18 -25.48 10.71
CA PRO A 265 -11.00 -25.07 12.09
C PRO A 265 -10.24 -23.73 12.18
N GLY A 266 -10.84 -22.74 12.84
CA GLY A 266 -10.25 -21.44 13.03
C GLY A 266 -10.17 -20.56 11.77
N LEU A 267 -10.86 -20.91 10.68
CA LEU A 267 -10.91 -20.07 9.46
C LEU A 267 -11.60 -18.74 9.76
N ALA A 268 -10.87 -17.63 9.62
CA ALA A 268 -11.35 -16.29 9.94
C ALA A 268 -11.69 -15.47 8.68
N LEU A 269 -10.91 -15.63 7.59
CA LEU A 269 -11.05 -14.84 6.39
C LEU A 269 -10.73 -15.69 5.16
N SER A 270 -11.53 -15.54 4.10
CA SER A 270 -11.29 -16.12 2.78
C SER A 270 -11.34 -15.02 1.73
N VAL A 271 -10.33 -14.96 0.87
CA VAL A 271 -10.18 -13.93 -0.18
C VAL A 271 -9.95 -14.59 -1.53
N LEU A 272 -10.65 -14.11 -2.55
CA LEU A 272 -10.35 -14.37 -3.96
C LEU A 272 -9.81 -13.07 -4.59
N ALA A 273 -8.66 -13.17 -5.23
CA ALA A 273 -7.99 -12.04 -5.85
C ALA A 273 -7.40 -12.41 -7.22
N VAL A 274 -7.15 -11.40 -8.04
CA VAL A 274 -6.46 -11.52 -9.33
C VAL A 274 -5.70 -10.24 -9.64
N GLY A 275 -4.44 -10.35 -10.01
CA GLY A 275 -3.62 -9.19 -10.40
C GLY A 275 -3.62 -8.05 -9.38
N GLY A 276 -3.50 -8.36 -8.08
CA GLY A 276 -3.54 -7.36 -7.01
C GLY A 276 -4.90 -6.70 -6.77
N ARG A 277 -5.99 -7.24 -7.37
CA ARG A 277 -7.36 -6.70 -7.24
C ARG A 277 -8.27 -7.71 -6.56
N LEU A 278 -9.18 -7.21 -5.76
CA LEU A 278 -10.13 -8.03 -5.01
C LEU A 278 -11.30 -8.47 -5.89
N ILE A 279 -11.56 -9.80 -5.96
CA ILE A 279 -12.76 -10.37 -6.58
C ILE A 279 -13.89 -10.39 -5.56
N THR A 280 -13.68 -11.08 -4.44
CA THR A 280 -14.61 -11.15 -3.30
C THR A 280 -13.87 -11.63 -2.05
N ALA A 281 -14.47 -11.37 -0.89
CA ALA A 281 -13.95 -11.84 0.39
C ALA A 281 -15.12 -12.31 1.28
N ALA A 282 -14.90 -13.38 2.04
CA ALA A 282 -15.84 -13.83 3.08
C ALA A 282 -15.15 -13.79 4.44
N GLN A 283 -15.84 -13.29 5.45
CA GLN A 283 -15.30 -13.12 6.79
C GLN A 283 -16.21 -13.79 7.82
N GLU A 284 -15.62 -14.41 8.84
CA GLU A 284 -16.34 -15.02 9.94
C GLU A 284 -17.09 -13.94 10.75
N ARG A 285 -18.33 -14.25 11.19
CA ARG A 285 -19.22 -13.25 11.79
C ARG A 285 -18.72 -12.67 13.11
N ASN A 286 -18.16 -13.51 13.97
CA ASN A 286 -17.65 -13.07 15.26
C ASN A 286 -16.42 -12.17 15.06
N VAL A 287 -15.51 -12.58 14.17
CA VAL A 287 -14.35 -11.78 13.78
C VAL A 287 -14.78 -10.43 13.20
N LEU A 288 -15.80 -10.42 12.33
CA LEU A 288 -16.32 -9.17 11.75
C LEU A 288 -17.02 -8.28 12.79
N ALA A 289 -17.58 -8.87 13.86
CA ALA A 289 -18.22 -8.10 14.93
C ALA A 289 -17.17 -7.36 15.79
N GLU A 290 -16.02 -7.99 16.02
CA GLU A 290 -14.94 -7.46 16.85
C GLU A 290 -14.02 -6.53 16.07
N CYS A 291 -13.61 -6.92 14.87
CA CYS A 291 -12.66 -6.16 14.08
C CYS A 291 -12.98 -6.21 12.59
N ARG A 292 -12.87 -5.07 11.92
CA ARG A 292 -12.98 -4.97 10.46
C ARG A 292 -11.63 -5.25 9.83
N LEU A 293 -11.65 -5.91 8.67
CA LEU A 293 -10.47 -5.97 7.82
C LEU A 293 -10.15 -4.56 7.31
N ASP A 294 -8.96 -4.08 7.65
CA ASP A 294 -8.48 -2.78 7.20
C ASP A 294 -8.02 -2.88 5.72
N PRO A 295 -8.31 -1.89 4.87
CA PRO A 295 -7.87 -1.90 3.48
C PRO A 295 -6.34 -1.96 3.34
N ALA A 296 -5.57 -1.39 4.28
CA ALA A 296 -4.11 -1.48 4.24
C ALA A 296 -3.61 -2.91 4.51
N ASP A 297 -4.23 -3.64 5.46
CA ASP A 297 -3.89 -5.05 5.70
C ASP A 297 -4.27 -5.93 4.49
N LEU A 298 -5.41 -5.66 3.86
CA LEU A 298 -5.78 -6.39 2.65
C LEU A 298 -4.86 -6.06 1.47
N GLN A 299 -4.48 -4.81 1.28
CA GLN A 299 -3.52 -4.43 0.23
C GLN A 299 -2.18 -5.13 0.44
N LEU A 300 -1.68 -5.17 1.68
CA LEU A 300 -0.48 -5.89 2.05
C LEU A 300 -0.57 -7.39 1.69
N LEU A 301 -1.71 -8.04 1.95
CA LEU A 301 -1.95 -9.42 1.53
C LEU A 301 -1.98 -9.57 0.02
N LEU A 302 -2.62 -8.66 -0.71
CA LEU A 302 -2.69 -8.69 -2.18
C LEU A 302 -1.30 -8.53 -2.82
N ASP A 303 -0.47 -7.64 -2.29
CA ASP A 303 0.91 -7.44 -2.73
C ASP A 303 1.78 -8.66 -2.40
N TRP A 304 1.59 -9.25 -1.21
CA TRP A 304 2.32 -10.43 -0.78
C TRP A 304 2.01 -11.66 -1.66
N VAL A 305 0.73 -11.97 -1.92
CA VAL A 305 0.36 -13.10 -2.78
C VAL A 305 0.69 -12.87 -4.26
N GLY A 306 0.91 -11.64 -4.67
CA GLY A 306 1.45 -11.26 -5.98
C GLY A 306 2.90 -11.70 -6.19
N ALA A 307 3.62 -12.13 -5.14
CA ALA A 307 5.03 -12.53 -5.22
C ALA A 307 5.23 -13.75 -6.14
N PRO A 308 6.33 -13.81 -6.92
CA PRO A 308 6.66 -14.97 -7.75
C PRO A 308 6.73 -16.29 -6.97
N ALA A 309 7.10 -16.23 -5.69
CA ALA A 309 7.10 -17.39 -4.80
C ALA A 309 5.74 -18.10 -4.70
N PHE A 310 4.63 -17.38 -4.96
CA PHE A 310 3.27 -17.94 -4.96
C PHE A 310 2.74 -18.16 -6.40
N ALA A 311 3.59 -18.10 -7.41
CA ALA A 311 3.17 -18.28 -8.81
C ALA A 311 2.75 -19.71 -9.12
N ALA A 312 3.28 -20.70 -8.40
CA ALA A 312 2.96 -22.12 -8.59
C ALA A 312 2.75 -22.82 -7.25
N GLY A 313 1.79 -23.74 -7.22
CA GLY A 313 1.55 -24.62 -6.07
C GLY A 313 0.73 -24.01 -4.94
N GLU A 314 0.95 -24.54 -3.77
CA GLU A 314 0.29 -24.18 -2.51
C GLU A 314 1.35 -23.70 -1.52
N ALA A 315 1.02 -22.68 -0.75
CA ALA A 315 1.88 -22.18 0.31
C ALA A 315 1.14 -22.11 1.64
N TRP A 316 1.84 -22.40 2.71
CA TRP A 316 1.38 -22.26 4.09
C TRP A 316 2.40 -21.46 4.88
N ALA A 317 2.01 -20.26 5.30
CA ALA A 317 2.93 -19.37 5.98
C ALA A 317 2.22 -18.54 7.08
N PRO A 318 2.92 -18.20 8.17
CA PRO A 318 2.41 -17.23 9.12
C PRO A 318 2.46 -15.83 8.51
N VAL A 319 1.42 -15.04 8.77
CA VAL A 319 1.32 -13.62 8.38
C VAL A 319 0.65 -12.83 9.49
N CYS A 320 1.22 -11.70 9.85
CA CYS A 320 0.60 -10.77 10.77
C CYS A 320 -0.17 -9.71 9.98
N LEU A 321 -1.34 -9.31 10.47
CA LEU A 321 -2.13 -8.19 9.96
C LEU A 321 -2.00 -7.01 10.92
N PRO A 322 -1.13 -6.03 10.65
CA PRO A 322 -0.72 -5.04 11.64
C PRO A 322 -1.82 -4.08 12.12
N ARG A 323 -2.85 -3.86 11.28
CA ARG A 323 -4.01 -3.05 11.65
C ARG A 323 -5.06 -3.86 12.41
N PHE A 324 -5.15 -5.14 12.09
CA PHE A 324 -6.07 -6.06 12.76
C PHE A 324 -5.53 -6.48 14.14
N ASN A 325 -4.34 -7.09 14.17
CA ASN A 325 -3.62 -7.49 15.38
C ASN A 325 -2.11 -7.48 15.13
N PRO A 326 -1.38 -6.44 15.57
CA PRO A 326 0.04 -6.29 15.28
C PRO A 326 0.95 -7.28 16.04
N ASP A 327 0.42 -7.99 17.03
CA ASP A 327 1.19 -8.83 17.94
C ASP A 327 0.94 -10.34 17.75
N GLY A 328 -0.01 -10.72 16.86
CA GLY A 328 -0.37 -12.09 16.57
C GLY A 328 -0.22 -12.49 15.11
N PHE A 329 -0.05 -13.80 14.86
CA PHE A 329 -0.03 -14.35 13.50
C PHE A 329 -1.33 -15.05 13.15
N PHE A 330 -1.78 -14.85 11.92
CA PHE A 330 -2.62 -15.78 11.20
C PHE A 330 -1.77 -16.80 10.44
N TYR A 331 -2.34 -17.95 10.14
CA TYR A 331 -1.77 -18.92 9.23
C TYR A 331 -2.49 -18.80 7.90
N ALA A 332 -1.74 -18.42 6.88
CA ALA A 332 -2.25 -18.17 5.54
C ALA A 332 -2.01 -19.38 4.65
N TYR A 333 -3.08 -19.92 4.10
CA TYR A 333 -3.04 -20.84 2.98
C TYR A 333 -3.23 -20.05 1.69
N VAL A 334 -2.27 -20.12 0.79
CA VAL A 334 -2.27 -19.42 -0.49
C VAL A 334 -2.20 -20.45 -1.62
N ALA A 335 -3.10 -20.35 -2.58
CA ALA A 335 -3.08 -21.23 -3.75
C ALA A 335 -3.55 -20.51 -5.02
N ARG A 336 -2.90 -20.81 -6.15
CA ARG A 336 -3.41 -20.48 -7.48
C ARG A 336 -4.43 -21.53 -7.90
N LEU A 337 -5.55 -21.09 -8.47
CA LEU A 337 -6.63 -21.97 -8.91
C LEU A 337 -6.44 -22.34 -10.37
N ASP A 338 -6.41 -23.65 -10.67
CA ASP A 338 -6.36 -24.21 -12.04
C ASP A 338 -5.29 -23.57 -12.94
N SER A 339 -4.08 -23.35 -12.41
CA SER A 339 -2.98 -22.66 -13.13
C SER A 339 -3.34 -21.27 -13.68
N MET A 340 -4.46 -20.71 -13.24
CA MET A 340 -4.91 -19.37 -13.58
C MET A 340 -4.28 -18.35 -12.62
N PRO A 341 -4.16 -17.08 -13.02
CA PRO A 341 -3.65 -16.03 -12.14
C PRO A 341 -4.62 -15.64 -11.00
N VAL A 342 -5.70 -16.42 -10.79
CA VAL A 342 -6.64 -16.28 -9.69
C VAL A 342 -6.04 -16.91 -8.43
N CYS A 343 -5.97 -16.13 -7.37
CA CYS A 343 -5.41 -16.55 -6.09
C CYS A 343 -6.51 -16.72 -5.05
N LEU A 344 -6.52 -17.87 -4.38
CA LEU A 344 -7.30 -18.13 -3.17
C LEU A 344 -6.37 -17.94 -1.97
N LEU A 345 -6.80 -17.11 -1.02
CA LEU A 345 -6.15 -16.88 0.26
C LEU A 345 -7.14 -17.21 1.38
N LEU A 346 -6.74 -18.14 2.25
CA LEU A 346 -7.50 -18.53 3.44
C LEU A 346 -6.66 -18.23 4.68
N LEU A 347 -7.18 -17.42 5.59
CA LEU A 347 -6.51 -17.03 6.83
C LEU A 347 -7.22 -17.67 8.02
N GLY A 348 -6.45 -18.38 8.83
CA GLY A 348 -6.96 -19.04 10.02
C GLY A 348 -6.05 -18.84 11.23
N THR A 349 -6.59 -19.14 12.42
CA THR A 349 -5.86 -19.07 13.69
C THR A 349 -5.22 -20.41 14.08
N ASN A 350 -5.67 -21.52 13.46
CA ASN A 350 -5.16 -22.84 13.77
C ASN A 350 -3.98 -23.22 12.87
N ARG A 351 -2.83 -23.47 13.49
CA ARG A 351 -1.58 -23.87 12.82
C ARG A 351 -1.70 -25.21 12.06
N GLU A 352 -2.57 -26.11 12.53
CA GLU A 352 -2.70 -27.46 12.00
C GLU A 352 -3.79 -27.60 10.92
N ALA A 353 -4.42 -26.49 10.52
CA ALA A 353 -5.55 -26.49 9.60
C ALA A 353 -5.18 -26.65 8.11
N PHE A 354 -3.92 -26.89 7.75
CA PHE A 354 -3.46 -26.98 6.35
C PHE A 354 -4.33 -27.89 5.48
N HIS A 355 -4.55 -29.15 5.92
CA HIS A 355 -5.32 -30.13 5.14
C HIS A 355 -6.80 -29.73 4.99
N ALA A 356 -7.39 -29.09 6.00
CA ALA A 356 -8.74 -28.58 5.92
C ALA A 356 -8.83 -27.38 4.96
N MET A 357 -7.82 -26.50 4.95
CA MET A 357 -7.72 -25.39 3.99
C MET A 357 -7.52 -25.91 2.55
N ALA A 358 -6.68 -26.94 2.36
CA ALA A 358 -6.53 -27.60 1.07
C ALA A 358 -7.82 -28.28 0.57
N ALA A 359 -8.64 -28.81 1.47
CA ALA A 359 -10.00 -29.29 1.12
C ALA A 359 -10.93 -28.15 0.68
N CYS A 360 -10.86 -26.99 1.35
CA CYS A 360 -11.58 -25.78 0.94
C CYS A 360 -11.15 -25.32 -0.46
N ARG A 361 -9.85 -25.36 -0.77
CA ARG A 361 -9.36 -25.02 -2.12
C ARG A 361 -10.06 -25.89 -3.17
N ARG A 362 -10.03 -27.20 -3.02
CA ARG A 362 -10.68 -28.13 -3.97
C ARG A 362 -12.17 -27.84 -4.16
N LEU A 363 -12.89 -27.59 -3.05
CA LEU A 363 -14.31 -27.22 -3.09
C LEU A 363 -14.54 -25.93 -3.90
N VAL A 364 -13.68 -24.91 -3.72
CA VAL A 364 -13.78 -23.65 -4.48
C VAL A 364 -13.47 -23.87 -5.93
N GLU A 365 -12.42 -24.62 -6.25
CA GLU A 365 -11.96 -24.93 -7.60
C GLU A 365 -13.04 -25.70 -8.39
N ASP A 366 -13.57 -26.79 -7.84
CA ASP A 366 -14.67 -27.56 -8.42
C ASP A 366 -15.91 -26.70 -8.63
N GLY A 367 -16.27 -25.87 -7.65
CA GLY A 367 -17.38 -24.94 -7.74
C GLY A 367 -17.18 -23.89 -8.86
N MET A 368 -15.97 -23.39 -9.05
CA MET A 368 -15.65 -22.44 -10.11
C MET A 368 -15.69 -23.09 -11.50
N HIS A 369 -15.26 -24.34 -11.62
CA HIS A 369 -15.44 -25.12 -12.86
C HIS A 369 -16.92 -25.29 -13.20
N HIS A 370 -17.76 -25.69 -12.25
CA HIS A 370 -19.19 -25.83 -12.45
C HIS A 370 -19.90 -24.51 -12.84
N LEU A 371 -19.42 -23.38 -12.33
CA LEU A 371 -19.96 -22.05 -12.68
C LEU A 371 -19.40 -21.51 -14.02
N GLY A 372 -18.39 -22.15 -14.63
CA GLY A 372 -17.67 -21.59 -15.76
C GLY A 372 -16.96 -20.28 -15.45
N ALA A 373 -16.72 -20.01 -14.16
CA ALA A 373 -16.19 -18.74 -13.66
C ALA A 373 -14.72 -18.51 -14.04
N LEU A 374 -13.94 -19.58 -14.16
CA LEU A 374 -12.50 -19.52 -14.44
C LEU A 374 -12.19 -18.80 -15.74
N ARG A 375 -12.97 -19.06 -16.80
CA ARG A 375 -12.81 -18.38 -18.08
C ARG A 375 -13.00 -16.87 -17.95
N THR A 376 -14.10 -16.43 -17.32
CA THR A 376 -14.41 -15.00 -17.12
C THR A 376 -13.37 -14.30 -16.25
N LEU A 377 -12.87 -15.01 -15.23
CA LEU A 377 -11.81 -14.48 -14.35
C LEU A 377 -10.45 -14.48 -15.05
N GLY A 378 -10.17 -15.46 -15.93
CA GLY A 378 -8.98 -15.48 -16.77
C GLY A 378 -8.95 -14.33 -17.76
N GLU A 379 -10.09 -14.03 -18.39
CA GLU A 379 -10.24 -12.83 -19.21
C GLU A 379 -9.97 -11.57 -18.37
N ALA A 380 -10.55 -11.46 -17.18
CA ALA A 380 -10.28 -10.35 -16.26
C ALA A 380 -8.80 -10.27 -15.81
N ALA A 381 -8.14 -11.40 -15.65
CA ALA A 381 -6.71 -11.47 -15.30
C ALA A 381 -5.80 -10.97 -16.43
N SER A 382 -6.12 -11.29 -17.66
CA SER A 382 -5.37 -10.84 -18.84
C SER A 382 -5.34 -9.32 -18.96
N PHE A 383 -6.36 -8.64 -18.47
CA PHE A 383 -6.41 -7.18 -18.41
C PHE A 383 -5.48 -6.59 -17.31
N CYS A 384 -5.22 -7.35 -16.26
CA CYS A 384 -4.39 -6.87 -15.15
C CYS A 384 -2.88 -6.98 -15.43
N ASN A 385 -2.45 -7.89 -16.33
CA ASN A 385 -1.07 -8.34 -16.44
C ASN A 385 -0.42 -8.16 -17.84
N GLY A 386 -1.09 -7.59 -18.85
CA GLY A 386 -0.53 -7.57 -20.21
C GLY A 386 -0.84 -6.35 -21.04
N PRO A 387 -0.03 -6.08 -22.09
CA PRO A 387 -0.36 -5.10 -23.11
C PRO A 387 -1.64 -5.53 -23.82
N ALA A 388 -2.58 -4.62 -23.92
CA ALA A 388 -3.93 -4.80 -24.41
C ALA A 388 -4.02 -5.53 -25.75
N ALA A 389 -4.26 -6.85 -25.72
CA ALA A 389 -4.60 -7.64 -26.90
C ALA A 389 -6.12 -7.87 -27.05
N SER A 390 -6.92 -7.53 -26.03
CA SER A 390 -8.39 -7.60 -26.06
C SER A 390 -9.01 -6.41 -25.34
N ALA A 391 -10.25 -6.08 -25.66
CA ALA A 391 -10.93 -4.88 -25.14
C ALA A 391 -10.79 -4.77 -23.62
N PRO A 392 -10.38 -3.60 -23.08
CA PRO A 392 -10.15 -3.43 -21.65
C PRO A 392 -11.40 -3.75 -20.85
N ALA A 393 -11.25 -4.45 -19.74
CA ALA A 393 -12.36 -4.85 -18.86
C ALA A 393 -13.22 -3.65 -18.47
N TYR A 394 -12.61 -2.47 -18.51
CA TYR A 394 -13.25 -1.24 -18.12
C TYR A 394 -12.44 -0.04 -18.66
N SER A 395 -12.87 0.44 -19.81
CA SER A 395 -12.32 1.60 -20.50
C SER A 395 -13.04 2.87 -20.07
N VAL A 396 -12.34 4.00 -20.14
CA VAL A 396 -12.94 5.35 -20.04
C VAL A 396 -14.05 5.55 -21.06
N GLN A 397 -13.93 4.93 -22.24
CA GLN A 397 -14.92 5.01 -23.31
C GLN A 397 -16.27 4.41 -22.89
N ALA A 398 -16.29 3.41 -22.00
CA ALA A 398 -17.53 2.84 -21.47
C ALA A 398 -18.40 3.85 -20.71
N VAL A 399 -17.81 4.91 -20.15
CA VAL A 399 -18.53 6.02 -19.51
C VAL A 399 -19.26 6.86 -20.56
N GLY A 400 -18.75 6.90 -21.78
CA GLY A 400 -19.31 7.66 -22.91
C GLY A 400 -19.27 9.17 -22.71
N ALA A 401 -18.39 9.71 -21.83
CA ALA A 401 -18.24 11.12 -21.55
C ALA A 401 -17.08 11.70 -22.39
N PRO A 402 -17.35 12.54 -23.41
CA PRO A 402 -16.31 13.11 -24.25
C PRO A 402 -15.34 13.95 -23.42
N GLY A 403 -14.04 13.79 -23.67
CA GLY A 403 -13.00 14.55 -22.96
C GLY A 403 -12.56 13.95 -21.63
N LEU A 404 -13.24 12.93 -21.10
CA LEU A 404 -12.75 12.18 -19.95
C LEU A 404 -11.58 11.29 -20.39
N ARG A 405 -10.45 11.34 -19.65
CA ARG A 405 -9.26 10.54 -19.94
C ARG A 405 -8.94 9.51 -18.88
N HIS A 406 -9.17 9.84 -17.62
CA HIS A 406 -8.97 8.92 -16.50
C HIS A 406 -9.70 9.43 -15.25
N PHE A 407 -9.95 8.56 -14.27
CA PHE A 407 -10.50 8.96 -12.98
C PHE A 407 -10.20 7.94 -11.87
N LEU A 408 -10.25 8.43 -10.63
CA LEU A 408 -10.28 7.63 -9.40
C LEU A 408 -11.58 7.96 -8.69
N TYR A 409 -12.37 6.96 -8.31
CA TYR A 409 -13.63 7.16 -7.61
C TYR A 409 -13.73 6.22 -6.39
N LYS A 410 -14.02 6.80 -5.23
CA LYS A 410 -14.25 6.08 -3.98
C LYS A 410 -15.64 6.45 -3.43
N PRO A 411 -16.56 5.51 -3.22
CA PRO A 411 -17.80 5.77 -2.49
C PRO A 411 -17.51 5.96 -0.99
N LEU A 412 -18.12 6.96 -0.37
CA LEU A 412 -18.03 7.25 1.06
C LEU A 412 -19.36 6.99 1.77
N ASP A 413 -20.48 7.00 1.04
CA ASP A 413 -21.82 6.71 1.54
C ASP A 413 -22.02 5.19 1.62
N ILE A 414 -21.35 4.57 2.58
CA ILE A 414 -21.47 3.13 2.85
C ILE A 414 -22.23 3.00 4.17
N PRO A 415 -23.46 2.41 4.17
CA PRO A 415 -24.22 2.22 5.40
C PRO A 415 -23.41 1.39 6.42
N ASP A 416 -23.26 1.90 7.65
CA ASP A 416 -22.53 1.23 8.73
C ASP A 416 -23.03 -0.20 9.01
N GLN A 417 -24.31 -0.46 8.73
CA GLN A 417 -24.94 -1.78 8.85
C GLN A 417 -24.24 -2.86 8.01
N HIS A 418 -23.61 -2.48 6.90
CA HIS A 418 -22.95 -3.43 5.99
C HIS A 418 -21.46 -3.63 6.28
N ARG A 419 -20.86 -2.80 7.14
CA ARG A 419 -19.43 -2.86 7.49
C ARG A 419 -18.55 -3.19 6.27
N GLN A 420 -18.79 -2.45 5.19
CA GLN A 420 -18.06 -2.69 3.94
C GLN A 420 -16.63 -2.22 4.05
N LEU A 421 -15.73 -2.98 3.42
CA LEU A 421 -14.36 -2.58 3.20
C LEU A 421 -14.35 -1.33 2.29
N PRO A 422 -13.58 -0.27 2.61
CA PRO A 422 -13.37 0.85 1.68
C PRO A 422 -12.81 0.37 0.34
N GLN A 423 -13.48 0.75 -0.73
CA GLN A 423 -13.18 0.32 -2.09
C GLN A 423 -13.10 1.52 -3.02
N PHE A 424 -12.30 1.40 -4.08
CA PHE A 424 -12.27 2.39 -5.16
C PHE A 424 -12.30 1.73 -6.52
N THR A 425 -12.58 2.51 -7.54
CA THR A 425 -12.54 2.08 -8.92
C THR A 425 -11.77 3.08 -9.78
N SER A 426 -11.10 2.56 -10.79
CA SER A 426 -10.33 3.31 -11.76
C SER A 426 -10.36 2.56 -13.09
N PRO A 427 -10.53 3.23 -14.24
CA PRO A 427 -10.38 2.59 -15.54
C PRO A 427 -8.94 2.15 -15.79
N GLU A 428 -8.73 1.31 -16.77
CA GLU A 428 -7.39 0.99 -17.23
C GLU A 428 -6.76 2.21 -17.90
N LEU A 429 -5.43 2.32 -17.75
CA LEU A 429 -4.66 3.42 -18.33
C LEU A 429 -4.56 3.23 -19.85
N GLU A 430 -5.21 4.11 -20.58
CA GLU A 430 -5.15 4.17 -22.05
C GLU A 430 -4.14 5.24 -22.50
N ALA A 431 -3.83 5.27 -23.79
CA ALA A 431 -2.96 6.32 -24.34
C ALA A 431 -3.51 7.72 -24.00
N PRO A 432 -2.64 8.67 -23.60
CA PRO A 432 -1.17 8.60 -23.55
C PRO A 432 -0.58 7.96 -22.30
N TYR A 433 -1.36 7.67 -21.25
CA TYR A 433 -0.90 7.25 -19.91
C TYR A 433 -0.46 5.77 -19.84
N SER A 434 -0.52 5.05 -20.95
CA SER A 434 0.13 3.73 -21.08
C SER A 434 1.66 3.80 -21.11
N ARG A 435 2.23 4.99 -21.39
CA ARG A 435 3.68 5.24 -21.30
C ARG A 435 4.06 5.57 -19.86
N GLU A 436 5.21 5.09 -19.42
CA GLU A 436 5.72 5.25 -18.06
C GLU A 436 5.77 6.73 -17.62
N GLU A 437 6.40 7.58 -18.43
CA GLU A 437 6.55 9.01 -18.12
C GLU A 437 5.20 9.72 -17.95
N GLU A 438 4.23 9.45 -18.84
CA GLU A 438 2.91 10.06 -18.78
C GLU A 438 2.08 9.50 -17.62
N ARG A 439 2.28 8.20 -17.26
CA ARG A 439 1.67 7.57 -16.09
C ARG A 439 2.20 8.21 -14.81
N GLN A 440 3.51 8.37 -14.67
CA GLN A 440 4.13 9.04 -13.52
C GLN A 440 3.67 10.48 -13.40
N ARG A 441 3.58 11.19 -14.51
CA ARG A 441 3.07 12.57 -14.53
C ARG A 441 1.61 12.64 -14.06
N LEU A 442 0.74 11.74 -14.51
CA LEU A 442 -0.65 11.66 -14.04
C LEU A 442 -0.72 11.35 -12.53
N SER A 443 0.10 10.42 -12.07
CA SER A 443 0.24 10.09 -10.64
C SER A 443 0.66 11.31 -9.83
N ASP A 444 1.65 12.08 -10.29
CA ASP A 444 2.12 13.31 -9.66
C ASP A 444 1.00 14.37 -9.55
N LEU A 445 0.17 14.48 -10.59
CA LEU A 445 -0.97 15.39 -10.58
C LEU A 445 -2.03 14.97 -9.55
N TYR A 446 -2.34 13.68 -9.44
CA TYR A 446 -3.26 13.18 -8.43
C TYR A 446 -2.70 13.36 -7.01
N HIS A 447 -1.42 13.17 -6.79
CA HIS A 447 -0.78 13.44 -5.50
C HIS A 447 -0.91 14.93 -5.11
N ARG A 448 -0.67 15.85 -6.05
CA ARG A 448 -0.84 17.30 -5.82
C ARG A 448 -2.29 17.65 -5.47
N LEU A 449 -3.26 17.14 -6.23
CA LEU A 449 -4.68 17.39 -5.96
C LEU A 449 -5.10 16.86 -4.59
N HIS A 450 -4.73 15.62 -4.28
CA HIS A 450 -5.03 15.00 -2.99
C HIS A 450 -4.40 15.80 -1.83
N ALA A 451 -3.12 16.18 -1.93
CA ALA A 451 -2.44 16.97 -0.90
C ALA A 451 -3.13 18.32 -0.65
N ARG A 452 -3.69 18.93 -1.68
CA ARG A 452 -4.44 20.19 -1.55
C ARG A 452 -5.84 19.98 -0.98
N LEU A 453 -6.56 18.93 -1.40
CA LEU A 453 -7.89 18.60 -0.86
C LEU A 453 -7.84 18.28 0.62
N HIS A 454 -6.84 17.47 1.02
CA HIS A 454 -6.66 16.98 2.40
C HIS A 454 -5.63 17.79 3.20
N SER A 455 -5.39 19.06 2.80
CA SER A 455 -4.51 19.94 3.56
C SER A 455 -5.05 20.16 4.97
N THR A 456 -4.20 19.99 5.98
CA THR A 456 -4.58 20.18 7.39
C THR A 456 -4.86 21.64 7.72
N SER A 457 -4.20 22.59 7.03
CA SER A 457 -4.36 24.03 7.26
C SER A 457 -5.57 24.59 6.54
N ARG A 458 -5.87 24.13 5.33
CA ARG A 458 -6.97 24.61 4.50
C ARG A 458 -7.55 23.48 3.65
N PRO A 459 -8.41 22.62 4.22
CA PRO A 459 -9.03 21.53 3.45
C PRO A 459 -9.99 22.12 2.41
N LEU A 460 -9.88 21.64 1.17
CA LEU A 460 -10.74 22.01 0.07
C LEU A 460 -11.72 20.86 -0.24
N ARG A 461 -12.88 21.19 -0.79
CA ARG A 461 -13.87 20.19 -1.22
C ARG A 461 -13.90 20.00 -2.73
N LEU A 462 -13.56 21.04 -3.47
CA LEU A 462 -13.54 21.02 -4.93
C LEU A 462 -12.31 21.77 -5.42
N ILE A 463 -11.58 21.16 -6.36
CA ILE A 463 -10.46 21.79 -7.07
C ILE A 463 -10.72 21.60 -8.57
N TYR A 464 -10.62 22.70 -9.31
CA TYR A 464 -10.51 22.70 -10.76
C TYR A 464 -9.15 23.28 -11.12
N HIS A 465 -8.34 22.53 -11.84
CA HIS A 465 -6.98 22.91 -12.18
C HIS A 465 -6.72 22.64 -13.66
N VAL A 466 -6.19 23.62 -14.36
CA VAL A 466 -5.78 23.50 -15.76
C VAL A 466 -4.26 23.35 -15.76
N ALA A 467 -3.80 22.17 -16.16
CA ALA A 467 -2.40 21.89 -16.41
C ALA A 467 -2.09 22.02 -17.91
N GLU A 468 -0.82 21.93 -18.27
CA GLU A 468 -0.37 22.10 -19.66
C GLU A 468 -1.03 21.10 -20.64
N LYS A 469 -1.12 19.84 -20.25
CA LYS A 469 -1.63 18.75 -21.10
C LYS A 469 -3.00 18.22 -20.67
N GLU A 470 -3.49 18.58 -19.49
CA GLU A 470 -4.76 18.11 -18.90
C GLU A 470 -5.50 19.21 -18.18
N THR A 471 -6.81 19.03 -18.11
CA THR A 471 -7.68 19.69 -17.14
C THR A 471 -8.05 18.67 -16.06
N LEU A 472 -7.92 19.05 -14.80
CA LEU A 472 -8.15 18.20 -13.65
C LEU A 472 -9.31 18.75 -12.82
N LEU A 473 -10.17 17.86 -12.33
CA LEU A 473 -11.18 18.19 -11.35
C LEU A 473 -11.16 17.15 -10.23
N ALA A 474 -11.02 17.60 -9.01
CA ALA A 474 -11.09 16.75 -7.83
C ALA A 474 -12.22 17.25 -6.91
N TRP A 475 -13.05 16.31 -6.43
CA TRP A 475 -14.25 16.63 -5.68
C TRP A 475 -14.49 15.64 -4.55
N VAL A 476 -14.56 16.16 -3.31
CA VAL A 476 -14.86 15.38 -2.11
C VAL A 476 -16.17 15.85 -1.51
N THR A 477 -17.08 14.92 -1.30
CA THR A 477 -18.39 15.12 -0.65
C THR A 477 -18.57 14.14 0.50
N SER A 478 -19.69 14.17 1.20
CA SER A 478 -20.07 13.14 2.17
C SER A 478 -20.35 11.77 1.51
N LYS A 479 -20.60 11.72 0.20
CA LYS A 479 -21.02 10.51 -0.53
C LYS A 479 -19.91 9.87 -1.33
N PHE A 480 -18.94 10.66 -1.79
CA PHE A 480 -17.84 10.15 -2.63
C PHE A 480 -16.62 11.07 -2.59
N GLU A 481 -15.50 10.49 -2.96
CA GLU A 481 -14.24 11.15 -3.29
C GLU A 481 -13.87 10.83 -4.74
N LEU A 482 -13.63 11.87 -5.55
CA LEU A 482 -13.44 11.75 -7.00
C LEU A 482 -12.26 12.60 -7.46
N TYR A 483 -11.40 12.02 -8.29
CA TYR A 483 -10.36 12.71 -9.03
C TYR A 483 -10.55 12.38 -10.50
N THR A 484 -10.58 13.40 -11.37
CA THR A 484 -10.75 13.22 -12.80
C THR A 484 -9.65 13.91 -13.58
N CYS A 485 -9.19 13.25 -14.63
CA CYS A 485 -8.31 13.78 -15.64
C CYS A 485 -9.09 13.94 -16.95
N LEU A 486 -9.11 15.13 -17.48
CA LEU A 486 -9.88 15.54 -18.64
C LEU A 486 -8.95 16.06 -19.74
N SER A 487 -9.44 16.10 -20.96
CA SER A 487 -8.76 16.77 -22.08
C SER A 487 -8.52 18.27 -21.74
N PRO A 488 -7.37 18.86 -22.13
CA PRO A 488 -7.08 20.26 -21.89
C PRO A 488 -8.08 21.21 -22.57
N LEU A 489 -8.82 20.72 -23.57
CA LEU A 489 -9.83 21.49 -24.29
C LEU A 489 -11.17 21.57 -23.52
N VAL A 490 -11.32 20.86 -22.41
CA VAL A 490 -12.57 20.84 -21.64
C VAL A 490 -12.64 22.10 -20.78
N THR A 491 -13.66 22.92 -21.04
CA THR A 491 -13.97 24.11 -20.24
C THR A 491 -14.49 23.71 -18.85
N LYS A 492 -14.53 24.67 -17.90
CA LYS A 492 -15.07 24.45 -16.56
C LYS A 492 -16.52 23.92 -16.58
N ALA A 493 -17.38 24.53 -17.39
CA ALA A 493 -18.75 24.03 -17.56
C ALA A 493 -18.80 22.62 -18.18
N GLY A 494 -17.95 22.36 -19.19
CA GLY A 494 -17.78 21.03 -19.78
C GLY A 494 -17.31 19.98 -18.77
N ALA A 495 -16.38 20.33 -17.88
CA ALA A 495 -15.89 19.46 -16.83
C ALA A 495 -17.00 19.00 -15.87
N ILE A 496 -17.89 19.92 -15.48
CA ILE A 496 -19.06 19.61 -14.63
C ILE A 496 -20.01 18.64 -15.34
N LEU A 497 -20.26 18.84 -16.64
CA LEU A 497 -21.10 17.93 -17.43
C LEU A 497 -20.48 16.53 -17.54
N VAL A 498 -19.17 16.45 -17.80
CA VAL A 498 -18.44 15.19 -17.86
C VAL A 498 -18.51 14.45 -16.53
N VAL A 499 -18.25 15.16 -15.40
CA VAL A 499 -18.30 14.59 -14.05
C VAL A 499 -19.73 14.14 -13.71
N THR A 500 -20.75 14.91 -14.03
CA THR A 500 -22.16 14.52 -13.81
C THR A 500 -22.49 13.23 -14.57
N LYS A 501 -22.04 13.12 -15.82
CA LYS A 501 -22.24 11.90 -16.63
C LYS A 501 -21.48 10.70 -16.04
N LEU A 502 -20.24 10.91 -15.58
CA LEU A 502 -19.44 9.90 -14.89
C LEU A 502 -20.15 9.40 -13.61
N LEU A 503 -20.63 10.29 -12.76
CA LEU A 503 -21.33 9.94 -11.52
C LEU A 503 -22.61 9.14 -11.78
N ARG A 504 -23.39 9.51 -12.81
CA ARG A 504 -24.57 8.73 -13.23
C ARG A 504 -24.17 7.34 -13.72
N TRP A 505 -23.08 7.23 -14.50
CA TRP A 505 -22.58 5.95 -14.97
C TRP A 505 -22.08 5.07 -13.82
N VAL A 506 -21.28 5.61 -12.89
CA VAL A 506 -20.79 4.86 -11.73
C VAL A 506 -21.95 4.33 -10.89
N ARG A 507 -22.99 5.14 -10.65
CA ARG A 507 -24.19 4.71 -9.92
C ARG A 507 -24.93 3.58 -10.64
N LYS A 508 -25.02 3.61 -11.97
CA LYS A 508 -25.62 2.55 -12.78
C LYS A 508 -24.83 1.24 -12.71
N GLU A 509 -23.50 1.34 -12.70
CA GLU A 509 -22.58 0.19 -12.71
C GLU A 509 -22.12 -0.22 -11.30
N GLU A 510 -22.69 0.36 -10.24
CA GLU A 510 -22.22 0.23 -8.85
C GLU A 510 -22.10 -1.23 -8.40
N ASP A 511 -23.10 -2.06 -8.71
CA ASP A 511 -23.11 -3.50 -8.36
C ASP A 511 -22.02 -4.30 -9.10
N ARG A 512 -21.58 -3.81 -10.27
CA ARG A 512 -20.48 -4.41 -11.04
C ARG A 512 -19.11 -3.95 -10.52
N LEU A 513 -18.99 -2.69 -10.13
CA LEU A 513 -17.73 -2.05 -9.75
C LEU A 513 -17.32 -2.36 -8.32
N PHE A 514 -18.29 -2.58 -7.41
CA PHE A 514 -18.05 -2.69 -5.98
C PHE A 514 -18.68 -3.94 -5.36
N ILE A 515 -18.09 -4.39 -4.25
CA ILE A 515 -18.67 -5.43 -3.40
C ILE A 515 -19.58 -4.73 -2.39
N ARG A 516 -20.88 -4.73 -2.62
CA ARG A 516 -21.84 -4.06 -1.72
C ARG A 516 -22.19 -4.88 -0.49
N TYR A 517 -22.22 -6.20 -0.63
CA TYR A 517 -22.63 -7.14 0.42
C TYR A 517 -21.61 -8.26 0.51
N PRO A 518 -20.50 -8.06 1.27
CA PRO A 518 -19.52 -9.12 1.42
C PRO A 518 -20.16 -10.33 2.12
N PRO A 519 -19.94 -11.55 1.64
CA PRO A 519 -20.46 -12.75 2.24
C PRO A 519 -19.89 -12.99 3.63
N LYS A 520 -20.75 -13.48 4.56
CA LYS A 520 -20.38 -13.82 5.93
C LYS A 520 -20.65 -15.29 6.15
N TYR A 521 -19.81 -15.97 6.89
CA TYR A 521 -20.04 -17.36 7.34
C TYR A 521 -19.95 -17.44 8.87
N SER A 522 -20.54 -18.49 9.43
CA SER A 522 -20.41 -18.81 10.86
C SER A 522 -19.77 -20.18 10.93
N THR A 523 -18.68 -20.29 11.69
CA THR A 523 -18.12 -21.58 12.07
C THR A 523 -19.19 -22.32 12.90
N PRO A 524 -19.47 -23.60 12.62
CA PRO A 524 -20.31 -24.39 13.52
C PRO A 524 -19.64 -24.40 14.90
N PRO A 525 -20.43 -24.34 16.00
CA PRO A 525 -19.86 -24.45 17.34
C PRO A 525 -19.02 -25.73 17.38
N SER A 526 -17.76 -25.62 17.78
CA SER A 526 -16.90 -26.78 17.99
C SER A 526 -17.60 -27.68 19.00
N THR A 527 -18.04 -28.85 18.58
CA THR A 527 -18.42 -29.90 19.51
C THR A 527 -17.21 -30.16 20.39
N SER A 528 -17.35 -29.77 21.63
CA SER A 528 -16.33 -29.81 22.67
C SER A 528 -15.81 -31.24 22.83
N VAL A 529 -14.64 -31.47 22.30
CA VAL A 529 -13.70 -32.48 22.79
C VAL A 529 -12.43 -31.74 23.08
N ASP A 530 -12.10 -31.65 24.36
CA ASP A 530 -10.92 -31.09 25.00
C ASP A 530 -10.73 -29.56 24.91
N GLN A 531 -11.02 -28.94 26.04
CA GLN A 531 -10.55 -27.61 26.40
C GLN A 531 -9.03 -27.57 26.42
N ALA A 532 -8.42 -27.17 25.29
CA ALA A 532 -7.08 -26.61 25.32
C ALA A 532 -7.20 -25.15 25.81
N PRO A 533 -6.24 -24.66 26.62
CA PRO A 533 -6.32 -23.35 27.22
C PRO A 533 -6.43 -22.28 26.15
N ASN A 534 -7.39 -21.43 26.34
CA ASN A 534 -7.73 -20.26 25.54
C ASN A 534 -6.49 -19.35 25.44
N ASN A 535 -5.67 -19.52 24.41
CA ASN A 535 -4.59 -18.61 24.09
C ASN A 535 -5.23 -17.36 23.53
N GLY A 536 -5.32 -16.33 24.36
CA GLY A 536 -5.97 -15.04 24.16
C GLY A 536 -5.53 -14.25 22.94
N LEU A 537 -5.94 -14.70 21.74
CA LEU A 537 -5.86 -13.90 20.52
C LEU A 537 -6.94 -12.81 20.49
N PHE A 538 -8.00 -12.99 21.28
CA PHE A 538 -9.14 -12.06 21.33
C PHE A 538 -9.43 -11.45 22.70
N SER A 539 -8.66 -11.75 23.74
CA SER A 539 -8.86 -11.20 25.10
C SER A 539 -7.98 -9.98 25.42
N GLY A 540 -7.55 -9.25 24.42
CA GLY A 540 -6.73 -8.05 24.56
C GLY A 540 -7.07 -6.93 23.57
N LEU A 541 -8.32 -6.86 23.10
CA LEU A 541 -8.84 -5.73 22.33
C LEU A 541 -9.73 -4.87 23.22
#